data_d6389c951330461e7396b0f3fd80b375
#
_entry.id   d6389c951330461e7396b0f3fd80b375
#
_cell.length_a   1.000
_cell.length_b   1.000
_cell.length_c   1.000
_cell.angle_alpha   90.00
_cell.angle_beta   90.00
_cell.angle_gamma   90.00
#
_symmetry.space_group_name_H-M   'P 1'
#
loop_
_entity.id
_entity.type
_entity.pdbx_description
1 polymer ?
#
loop_
_entity_poly.entity_id
_entity_poly.type
_entity_poly.pdbx_seq_one_letter_code
_entity_poly.pdbx_strand_id
1 'polypeptide(L)'
;IEFTLEGYLKDFTQLTNINRNKLYEDTEGNADQPDILKKDFIIETGRAYGVDFVMKYTFNNFYLWTVYSLGYVKRWDGIQNYRPNFDRRHNINVVSSYVFGKDENWEVDIRWNFGSGFPFTPTQGFYESLNFDNITSDYVTQNGDMSILYGALNSHQLPTYHRIDITIKKWWEFSEFSKFEIAAGCTNAYNRANVFYFDRVAYKRVNQLPIMPSLSMNYSF
;
A
#
# COMPACT_ATOMS: atom_id res chain seq x y z
N ILE A 1 -8.07 -30.15 4.25
CA ILE A 1 -8.36 -28.76 4.61
C ILE A 1 -7.55 -28.43 5.84
N GLU A 2 -6.85 -27.31 5.81
CA GLU A 2 -6.08 -26.76 6.93
C GLU A 2 -6.61 -25.35 7.23
N PHE A 3 -6.83 -25.05 8.52
CA PHE A 3 -7.23 -23.73 8.99
C PHE A 3 -6.25 -23.26 10.05
N THR A 4 -5.85 -21.99 9.95
CA THR A 4 -5.05 -21.31 10.96
C THR A 4 -5.75 -20.00 11.32
N LEU A 5 -5.88 -19.77 12.64
CA LEU A 5 -6.37 -18.51 13.18
C LEU A 5 -5.32 -17.97 14.15
N GLU A 6 -4.86 -16.76 13.90
CA GLU A 6 -3.82 -16.11 14.71
C GLU A 6 -4.29 -14.73 15.15
N GLY A 7 -4.17 -14.44 16.44
CA GLY A 7 -4.38 -13.11 17.00
C GLY A 7 -3.06 -12.51 17.44
N TYR A 8 -2.85 -11.23 17.21
CA TYR A 8 -1.63 -10.54 17.62
C TYR A 8 -1.90 -9.19 18.28
N LEU A 9 -1.00 -8.82 19.22
CA LEU A 9 -0.92 -7.51 19.83
C LEU A 9 0.56 -7.10 19.90
N LYS A 10 0.88 -5.91 19.40
CA LYS A 10 2.24 -5.36 19.38
C LYS A 10 2.21 -3.93 19.89
N ASP A 11 2.99 -3.64 20.91
CA ASP A 11 3.24 -2.30 21.42
C ASP A 11 4.63 -1.83 20.98
N PHE A 12 4.71 -0.63 20.45
CA PHE A 12 5.93 0.01 19.99
C PHE A 12 6.21 1.24 20.83
N THR A 13 7.38 1.32 21.44
CA THR A 13 7.77 2.40 22.35
C THR A 13 8.73 3.41 21.73
N GLN A 14 9.40 3.04 20.64
CA GLN A 14 10.41 3.85 19.98
C GLN A 14 10.31 3.72 18.45
N LEU A 15 9.43 4.50 17.86
CA LEU A 15 9.29 4.59 16.42
C LEU A 15 9.79 5.95 15.96
N THR A 16 10.92 6.00 15.27
CA THR A 16 11.42 7.25 14.69
C THR A 16 10.56 7.65 13.49
N ASN A 17 10.16 8.92 13.45
CA ASN A 17 9.42 9.49 12.32
C ASN A 17 9.85 10.94 12.07
N ILE A 18 9.58 11.44 10.86
CA ILE A 18 9.77 12.85 10.52
C ILE A 18 8.82 13.68 11.37
N ASN A 19 9.35 14.75 11.96
CA ASN A 19 8.56 15.67 12.76
C ASN A 19 7.71 16.57 11.86
N ARG A 20 6.41 16.37 11.87
CA ARG A 20 5.44 17.20 11.13
C ARG A 20 5.04 18.47 11.87
N ASN A 21 5.46 18.59 13.14
CA ASN A 21 5.10 19.71 14.02
C ASN A 21 6.26 20.71 14.15
N LYS A 22 7.36 20.51 13.39
CA LYS A 22 8.51 21.42 13.40
C LYS A 22 8.08 22.79 12.91
N LEU A 23 8.35 23.82 13.72
CA LEU A 23 8.10 25.22 13.43
C LEU A 23 9.39 26.04 13.43
N TYR A 24 10.40 25.61 14.19
CA TYR A 24 11.64 26.32 14.40
C TYR A 24 12.85 25.50 13.93
N GLU A 25 13.91 26.17 13.49
CA GLU A 25 15.19 25.50 13.28
C GLU A 25 15.84 25.17 14.63
N ASP A 26 16.56 24.05 14.71
CA ASP A 26 17.26 23.62 15.92
C ASP A 26 18.60 24.37 16.04
N THR A 27 18.53 25.64 16.47
CA THR A 27 19.65 26.57 16.65
C THR A 27 19.72 27.07 18.09
N GLU A 28 20.83 27.66 18.47
CA GLU A 28 20.99 28.26 19.80
C GLU A 28 19.94 29.33 20.08
N GLY A 29 19.50 30.11 19.06
CA GLY A 29 18.46 31.12 19.19
C GLY A 29 17.07 30.55 19.56
N ASN A 30 16.86 29.28 19.33
CA ASN A 30 15.60 28.56 19.64
C ASN A 30 15.80 27.54 20.77
N ALA A 31 16.85 27.65 21.58
CA ALA A 31 17.14 26.67 22.64
C ALA A 31 15.98 26.48 23.63
N ASP A 32 15.27 27.55 23.93
CA ASP A 32 14.11 27.56 24.86
C ASP A 32 12.86 26.93 24.29
N GLN A 33 12.80 26.66 22.98
CA GLN A 33 11.64 26.03 22.35
C GLN A 33 11.58 24.53 22.63
N PRO A 34 10.38 23.94 22.82
CA PRO A 34 10.23 22.50 23.01
C PRO A 34 10.82 21.70 21.84
N ASP A 35 11.45 20.56 22.14
CA ASP A 35 12.06 19.69 21.14
C ASP A 35 11.08 19.24 20.05
N ILE A 36 9.83 19.03 20.40
CA ILE A 36 8.79 18.64 19.44
C ILE A 36 8.53 19.70 18.35
N LEU A 37 8.92 20.96 18.60
CA LEU A 37 8.73 22.05 17.63
C LEU A 37 10.00 22.39 16.84
N LYS A 38 11.16 21.82 17.17
CA LYS A 38 12.44 22.16 16.54
C LYS A 38 13.21 20.98 15.95
N LYS A 39 13.09 19.79 16.51
CA LYS A 39 13.78 18.59 16.00
C LYS A 39 13.21 18.12 14.67
N ASP A 40 14.07 17.63 13.77
CA ASP A 40 13.67 17.06 12.48
C ASP A 40 12.95 15.72 12.62
N PHE A 41 13.28 14.99 13.68
CA PHE A 41 12.71 13.67 13.98
C PHE A 41 12.12 13.63 15.37
N ILE A 42 11.04 12.86 15.50
CA ILE A 42 10.38 12.58 16.78
C ILE A 42 10.36 11.08 17.04
N ILE A 43 10.27 10.73 18.33
CA ILE A 43 10.03 9.37 18.77
C ILE A 43 8.54 9.23 19.05
N GLU A 44 7.90 8.37 18.27
CA GLU A 44 6.49 8.03 18.41
C GLU A 44 6.33 6.73 19.20
N THR A 45 5.16 6.55 19.78
CA THR A 45 4.69 5.26 20.26
C THR A 45 3.59 4.72 19.37
N GLY A 46 3.34 3.44 19.43
CA GLY A 46 2.30 2.84 18.59
C GLY A 46 1.78 1.53 19.13
N ARG A 47 0.61 1.16 18.65
CA ARG A 47 0.00 -0.14 18.92
C ARG A 47 -0.58 -0.72 17.65
N ALA A 48 -0.26 -2.00 17.40
CA ALA A 48 -0.86 -2.77 16.32
C ALA A 48 -1.49 -4.03 16.90
N TYR A 49 -2.72 -4.34 16.49
CA TYR A 49 -3.42 -5.57 16.87
C TYR A 49 -4.33 -6.03 15.73
N GLY A 50 -4.58 -7.32 15.71
CA GLY A 50 -5.40 -7.89 14.65
C GLY A 50 -5.59 -9.38 14.77
N VAL A 51 -6.27 -9.90 13.75
CA VAL A 51 -6.55 -11.32 13.58
C VAL A 51 -6.29 -11.69 12.13
N ASP A 52 -5.55 -12.78 11.94
CA ASP A 52 -5.26 -13.38 10.64
C ASP A 52 -5.93 -14.76 10.58
N PHE A 53 -6.67 -14.99 9.50
CA PHE A 53 -7.28 -16.27 9.17
C PHE A 53 -6.68 -16.79 7.88
N VAL A 54 -6.18 -18.02 7.91
CA VAL A 54 -5.61 -18.71 6.74
C VAL A 54 -6.38 -20.01 6.52
N MET A 55 -6.78 -20.24 5.28
CA MET A 55 -7.37 -21.50 4.83
C MET A 55 -6.56 -22.04 3.66
N LYS A 56 -6.19 -23.31 3.74
CA LYS A 56 -5.64 -24.09 2.62
C LYS A 56 -6.54 -25.29 2.36
N TYR A 57 -6.86 -25.47 1.11
CA TYR A 57 -7.63 -26.60 0.64
C TYR A 57 -6.96 -27.22 -0.57
N THR A 58 -6.67 -28.51 -0.49
CA THR A 58 -6.16 -29.31 -1.60
C THR A 58 -7.04 -30.52 -1.78
N PHE A 59 -7.54 -30.71 -2.98
CA PHE A 59 -8.34 -31.88 -3.34
C PHE A 59 -8.10 -32.23 -4.81
N ASN A 60 -7.55 -33.42 -5.07
CA ASN A 60 -7.11 -33.83 -6.38
C ASN A 60 -6.24 -32.74 -7.06
N ASN A 61 -6.67 -32.26 -8.20
CA ASN A 61 -6.00 -31.28 -9.04
C ASN A 61 -6.36 -29.82 -8.68
N PHE A 62 -7.12 -29.60 -7.62
CA PHE A 62 -7.56 -28.29 -7.18
C PHE A 62 -6.83 -27.85 -5.92
N TYR A 63 -6.25 -26.66 -5.95
CA TYR A 63 -5.64 -25.98 -4.82
C TYR A 63 -6.31 -24.63 -4.57
N LEU A 64 -6.59 -24.32 -3.32
CA LEU A 64 -7.10 -23.05 -2.87
C LEU A 64 -6.35 -22.61 -1.60
N TRP A 65 -5.83 -21.40 -1.63
CA TRP A 65 -5.25 -20.74 -0.48
C TRP A 65 -5.89 -19.37 -0.30
N THR A 66 -6.43 -19.12 0.88
CA THR A 66 -7.09 -17.86 1.23
C THR A 66 -6.53 -17.33 2.52
N VAL A 67 -6.20 -16.04 2.54
CA VAL A 67 -5.81 -15.31 3.74
C VAL A 67 -6.74 -14.12 3.90
N TYR A 68 -7.28 -13.98 5.09
CA TYR A 68 -7.97 -12.77 5.51
C TYR A 68 -7.29 -12.18 6.74
N SER A 69 -6.94 -10.90 6.68
CA SER A 69 -6.34 -10.15 7.78
C SER A 69 -7.24 -8.98 8.16
N LEU A 70 -7.55 -8.88 9.44
CA LEU A 70 -8.18 -7.72 10.06
C LEU A 70 -7.15 -7.08 11.00
N GLY A 71 -6.65 -5.90 10.64
CA GLY A 71 -5.59 -5.23 11.39
C GLY A 71 -5.95 -3.80 11.79
N TYR A 72 -5.42 -3.38 12.92
CA TYR A 72 -5.57 -2.02 13.45
C TYR A 72 -4.21 -1.50 13.86
N VAL A 73 -3.85 -0.32 13.37
CA VAL A 73 -2.63 0.37 13.76
C VAL A 73 -2.97 1.80 14.21
N LYS A 74 -2.44 2.18 15.35
CA LYS A 74 -2.51 3.55 15.86
C LYS A 74 -1.12 4.00 16.28
N ARG A 75 -0.83 5.27 16.09
CA ARG A 75 0.40 5.94 16.53
C ARG A 75 0.08 7.18 17.32
N TRP A 76 0.97 7.53 18.26
CA TRP A 76 0.98 8.75 19.03
C TRP A 76 2.28 9.50 18.76
N ASP A 77 2.18 10.71 18.22
CA ASP A 77 3.32 11.53 17.82
C ASP A 77 3.77 12.55 18.89
N GLY A 78 3.22 12.45 20.11
CA GLY A 78 3.44 13.41 21.19
C GLY A 78 2.34 14.47 21.29
N ILE A 79 1.53 14.67 20.26
CA ILE A 79 0.45 15.67 20.20
C ILE A 79 -0.91 15.00 19.94
N GLN A 80 -0.97 14.06 19.00
CA GLN A 80 -2.23 13.44 18.56
C GLN A 80 -2.09 11.96 18.30
N ASN A 81 -3.19 11.23 18.46
CA ASN A 81 -3.33 9.88 17.97
C ASN A 81 -3.75 9.90 16.50
N TYR A 82 -3.08 9.12 15.68
CA TYR A 82 -3.42 9.04 14.26
C TYR A 82 -3.27 7.62 13.73
N ARG A 83 -3.88 7.36 12.58
CA ARG A 83 -3.72 6.14 11.80
C ARG A 83 -2.60 6.36 10.80
N PRO A 84 -1.55 5.51 10.75
CA PRO A 84 -0.51 5.66 9.74
C PRO A 84 -1.08 5.40 8.33
N ASN A 85 -0.42 5.96 7.32
CA ASN A 85 -0.84 5.86 5.92
C ASN A 85 -0.84 4.43 5.35
N PHE A 86 -0.22 3.48 6.04
CA PHE A 86 -0.21 2.05 5.69
C PHE A 86 -1.24 1.21 6.49
N ASP A 87 -2.09 1.81 7.34
CA ASP A 87 -3.14 1.10 8.09
C ASP A 87 -4.23 0.60 7.14
N ARG A 88 -4.08 -0.65 6.69
CA ARG A 88 -5.08 -1.35 5.89
C ARG A 88 -5.92 -2.24 6.77
N ARG A 89 -7.16 -1.85 7.01
CA ARG A 89 -8.07 -2.52 7.95
C ARG A 89 -8.41 -3.94 7.55
N HIS A 90 -8.82 -4.14 6.31
CA HIS A 90 -9.15 -5.45 5.75
C HIS A 90 -8.22 -5.76 4.60
N ASN A 91 -7.66 -6.96 4.59
CA ASN A 91 -6.85 -7.47 3.50
C ASN A 91 -7.25 -8.93 3.23
N ILE A 92 -7.58 -9.24 1.97
CA ILE A 92 -7.94 -10.60 1.54
C ILE A 92 -7.06 -10.95 0.36
N ASN A 93 -6.48 -12.14 0.40
CA ASN A 93 -5.74 -12.72 -0.69
C ASN A 93 -6.29 -14.11 -0.95
N VAL A 94 -6.66 -14.38 -2.19
CA VAL A 94 -7.13 -15.68 -2.66
C VAL A 94 -6.23 -16.12 -3.80
N VAL A 95 -5.70 -17.32 -3.71
CA VAL A 95 -4.94 -17.99 -4.77
C VAL A 95 -5.61 -19.32 -5.02
N SER A 96 -5.96 -19.59 -6.26
CA SER A 96 -6.54 -20.86 -6.68
C SER A 96 -5.79 -21.36 -7.89
N SER A 97 -5.48 -22.65 -7.91
CA SER A 97 -4.86 -23.35 -9.03
C SER A 97 -5.67 -24.61 -9.34
N TYR A 98 -5.87 -24.86 -10.61
CA TYR A 98 -6.55 -26.06 -11.08
C TYR A 98 -5.83 -26.66 -12.28
N VAL A 99 -5.37 -27.90 -12.10
CA VAL A 99 -4.74 -28.71 -13.16
C VAL A 99 -5.79 -29.53 -13.86
N PHE A 100 -5.81 -29.51 -15.21
CA PHE A 100 -6.82 -30.17 -16.00
C PHE A 100 -6.26 -30.68 -17.34
N GLY A 101 -7.11 -31.28 -18.13
CA GLY A 101 -6.75 -31.92 -19.41
C GLY A 101 -6.56 -33.43 -19.27
N LYS A 102 -6.55 -34.11 -20.40
CA LYS A 102 -6.45 -35.58 -20.43
C LYS A 102 -5.11 -36.09 -19.87
N ASP A 103 -4.02 -35.31 -20.08
CA ASP A 103 -2.68 -35.64 -19.63
C ASP A 103 -2.25 -34.72 -18.46
N GLU A 104 -3.22 -34.05 -17.79
CA GLU A 104 -2.98 -33.11 -16.67
C GLU A 104 -1.90 -32.06 -16.97
N ASN A 105 -1.87 -31.59 -18.20
CA ASN A 105 -0.83 -30.69 -18.72
C ASN A 105 -1.30 -29.27 -19.00
N TRP A 106 -2.46 -28.93 -18.44
CA TRP A 106 -2.98 -27.57 -18.36
C TRP A 106 -3.16 -27.16 -16.92
N GLU A 107 -2.85 -25.89 -16.62
CA GLU A 107 -3.09 -25.29 -15.32
C GLU A 107 -3.71 -23.92 -15.50
N VAL A 108 -4.71 -23.59 -14.71
CA VAL A 108 -5.23 -22.25 -14.57
C VAL A 108 -5.01 -21.77 -13.14
N ASP A 109 -4.33 -20.62 -13.03
CA ASP A 109 -4.12 -19.92 -11.78
C ASP A 109 -4.96 -18.66 -11.72
N ILE A 110 -5.64 -18.46 -10.61
CA ILE A 110 -6.39 -17.24 -10.32
C ILE A 110 -5.86 -16.66 -9.01
N ARG A 111 -5.50 -15.39 -9.03
CA ARG A 111 -5.14 -14.62 -7.84
C ARG A 111 -6.10 -13.45 -7.71
N TRP A 112 -6.79 -13.38 -6.60
CA TRP A 112 -7.60 -12.22 -6.27
C TRP A 112 -7.10 -11.57 -4.99
N ASN A 113 -6.92 -10.24 -5.06
CA ASN A 113 -6.49 -9.43 -3.93
C ASN A 113 -7.55 -8.37 -3.66
N PHE A 114 -7.89 -8.19 -2.40
CA PHE A 114 -8.75 -7.12 -1.91
C PHE A 114 -8.09 -6.44 -0.72
N GLY A 115 -8.21 -5.13 -0.63
CA GLY A 115 -7.78 -4.36 0.52
C GLY A 115 -8.64 -3.13 0.73
N SER A 116 -8.99 -2.83 1.99
CA SER A 116 -9.55 -1.53 2.32
C SER A 116 -8.57 -0.42 1.93
N GLY A 117 -9.09 0.75 1.57
CA GLY A 117 -8.27 1.88 1.17
C GLY A 117 -7.29 2.31 2.28
N PHE A 118 -6.16 2.85 1.90
CA PHE A 118 -5.21 3.43 2.84
C PHE A 118 -5.69 4.79 3.34
N PRO A 119 -5.41 5.13 4.62
CA PRO A 119 -5.63 6.47 5.12
C PRO A 119 -4.75 7.50 4.41
N PHE A 120 -5.27 8.70 4.22
CA PHE A 120 -4.50 9.83 3.69
C PHE A 120 -4.96 11.14 4.32
N THR A 121 -4.06 12.13 4.31
CA THR A 121 -4.35 13.49 4.76
C THR A 121 -5.00 14.25 3.62
N PRO A 122 -6.24 14.76 3.76
CA PRO A 122 -6.89 15.53 2.70
C PRO A 122 -6.26 16.90 2.52
N THR A 123 -6.39 17.48 1.34
CA THR A 123 -6.11 18.88 1.07
C THR A 123 -7.37 19.67 1.38
N GLN A 124 -7.28 20.68 2.24
CA GLN A 124 -8.38 21.61 2.54
C GLN A 124 -8.36 22.83 1.62
N GLY A 125 -7.19 23.23 1.14
CA GLY A 125 -7.03 24.36 0.27
C GLY A 125 -5.57 24.62 -0.07
N PHE A 126 -5.34 25.79 -0.65
CA PHE A 126 -4.00 26.29 -0.98
C PHE A 126 -3.87 27.70 -0.43
N TYR A 127 -2.67 28.08 -0.08
CA TYR A 127 -2.34 29.43 0.33
C TYR A 127 -1.01 29.86 -0.27
N GLU A 128 -0.81 31.14 -0.38
CA GLU A 128 0.44 31.71 -0.80
C GLU A 128 1.42 31.75 0.40
N SER A 129 2.53 31.04 0.28
CA SER A 129 3.59 31.04 1.28
C SER A 129 4.58 32.15 0.95
N LEU A 130 4.55 33.22 1.75
CA LEU A 130 5.51 34.32 1.61
C LEU A 130 6.78 33.97 2.40
N ASN A 131 7.93 33.99 1.73
CA ASN A 131 9.21 33.85 2.39
C ASN A 131 9.77 35.23 2.80
N PHE A 132 9.83 35.48 4.11
CA PHE A 132 10.31 36.74 4.66
C PHE A 132 11.82 36.76 4.97
N ASP A 133 12.53 35.64 4.79
CA ASP A 133 13.95 35.53 5.17
C ASP A 133 14.91 36.32 4.24
N ASN A 134 14.44 36.69 3.04
CA ASN A 134 15.21 37.47 2.06
C ASN A 134 14.37 38.63 1.50
N ILE A 135 13.96 39.55 2.36
CA ILE A 135 13.21 40.76 1.93
C ILE A 135 14.14 41.75 1.21
N THR A 136 14.70 41.35 0.09
CA THR A 136 15.37 42.25 -0.87
C THR A 136 14.46 42.63 -2.04
N SER A 137 13.27 42.04 -2.13
CA SER A 137 12.28 42.24 -3.20
C SER A 137 10.96 42.69 -2.62
N ASP A 138 10.29 43.53 -3.39
CA ASP A 138 8.96 44.04 -3.06
C ASP A 138 7.94 42.88 -3.11
N TYR A 139 7.52 42.39 -1.93
CA TYR A 139 6.48 41.32 -1.83
C TYR A 139 5.12 41.72 -2.38
N VAL A 140 4.92 42.98 -2.74
CA VAL A 140 3.71 43.46 -3.40
C VAL A 140 3.71 43.09 -4.89
N THR A 141 4.88 42.86 -5.49
CA THR A 141 5.05 42.57 -6.90
C THR A 141 5.47 41.12 -7.19
N GLN A 142 5.86 40.35 -6.18
CA GLN A 142 6.26 38.97 -6.33
C GLN A 142 5.20 38.06 -5.69
N ASN A 143 4.70 37.10 -6.44
CA ASN A 143 3.86 36.04 -5.92
C ASN A 143 4.69 35.10 -5.07
N GLY A 144 4.19 34.69 -3.92
CA GLY A 144 4.77 33.64 -3.10
C GLY A 144 4.58 32.25 -3.72
N ASP A 145 5.26 31.26 -3.16
CA ASP A 145 5.08 29.88 -3.55
C ASP A 145 3.73 29.35 -3.08
N MET A 146 3.05 28.57 -3.95
CA MET A 146 1.80 27.94 -3.58
C MET A 146 2.07 26.79 -2.61
N SER A 147 1.51 26.90 -1.41
CA SER A 147 1.59 25.87 -0.37
C SER A 147 0.23 25.21 -0.12
N ILE A 148 0.26 23.97 0.35
CA ILE A 148 -0.94 23.17 0.58
C ILE A 148 -1.39 23.33 2.03
N LEU A 149 -2.65 23.72 2.23
CA LEU A 149 -3.31 23.64 3.52
C LEU A 149 -3.84 22.21 3.73
N TYR A 150 -3.20 21.48 4.63
CA TYR A 150 -3.59 20.11 4.95
C TYR A 150 -4.74 20.06 5.96
N GLY A 151 -5.61 19.08 5.79
CA GLY A 151 -6.59 18.70 6.79
C GLY A 151 -6.00 17.86 7.92
N ALA A 152 -6.88 17.30 8.76
CA ALA A 152 -6.45 16.41 9.84
C ALA A 152 -5.65 15.20 9.30
N LEU A 153 -4.59 14.85 10.01
CA LEU A 153 -3.63 13.81 9.59
C LEU A 153 -4.33 12.46 9.35
N ASN A 154 -4.20 11.93 8.14
CA ASN A 154 -4.73 10.64 7.70
C ASN A 154 -6.24 10.42 8.05
N SER A 155 -7.03 11.51 8.04
CA SER A 155 -8.44 11.48 8.40
C SER A 155 -9.35 10.91 7.31
N HIS A 156 -8.89 10.87 6.07
CA HIS A 156 -9.63 10.33 4.93
C HIS A 156 -9.05 8.99 4.49
N GLN A 157 -9.83 8.27 3.69
CA GLN A 157 -9.48 6.94 3.23
C GLN A 157 -9.62 6.84 1.69
N LEU A 158 -8.61 6.28 1.04
CA LEU A 158 -8.66 5.97 -0.38
C LEU A 158 -9.77 4.93 -0.66
N PRO A 159 -10.30 4.87 -1.89
CA PRO A 159 -11.20 3.80 -2.30
C PRO A 159 -10.57 2.42 -2.08
N THR A 160 -11.44 1.41 -1.91
CA THR A 160 -11.00 0.02 -1.79
C THR A 160 -10.22 -0.43 -3.02
N TYR A 161 -9.16 -1.15 -2.78
CA TYR A 161 -8.36 -1.81 -3.81
C TYR A 161 -8.85 -3.23 -4.03
N HIS A 162 -9.02 -3.65 -5.28
CA HIS A 162 -9.08 -5.08 -5.60
C HIS A 162 -8.63 -5.34 -7.03
N ARG A 163 -8.07 -6.53 -7.25
CA ARG A 163 -7.53 -6.95 -8.53
C ARG A 163 -7.67 -8.46 -8.68
N ILE A 164 -7.96 -8.90 -9.88
CA ILE A 164 -7.86 -10.29 -10.28
C ILE A 164 -6.77 -10.45 -11.34
N ASP A 165 -5.92 -11.42 -11.15
CA ASP A 165 -4.91 -11.84 -12.09
C ASP A 165 -5.20 -13.30 -12.48
N ILE A 166 -5.09 -13.63 -13.75
CA ILE A 166 -5.37 -14.96 -14.29
C ILE A 166 -4.17 -15.39 -15.12
N THR A 167 -3.74 -16.62 -14.96
CA THR A 167 -2.69 -17.22 -15.77
C THR A 167 -3.14 -18.61 -16.22
N ILE A 168 -2.94 -18.91 -17.48
CA ILE A 168 -3.16 -20.24 -18.04
C ILE A 168 -1.82 -20.75 -18.54
N LYS A 169 -1.47 -21.96 -18.11
CA LYS A 169 -0.23 -22.64 -18.47
C LYS A 169 -0.55 -23.89 -19.24
N LYS A 170 0.31 -24.21 -20.19
CA LYS A 170 0.33 -25.47 -20.92
C LYS A 170 1.76 -25.96 -21.00
N TRP A 171 1.96 -27.24 -20.70
CA TRP A 171 3.29 -27.85 -20.84
C TRP A 171 3.24 -29.13 -21.67
N TRP A 172 4.40 -29.45 -22.22
CA TRP A 172 4.66 -30.69 -22.97
C TRP A 172 5.93 -31.30 -22.41
N GLU A 173 5.87 -32.57 -22.09
CA GLU A 173 7.00 -33.36 -21.63
C GLU A 173 7.46 -34.23 -22.81
N PHE A 174 8.68 -33.98 -23.29
CA PHE A 174 9.27 -34.71 -24.42
C PHE A 174 10.10 -35.91 -23.97
N SER A 175 10.67 -35.81 -22.75
CA SER A 175 11.41 -36.88 -22.07
C SER A 175 11.44 -36.62 -20.57
N GLU A 176 11.98 -37.55 -19.79
CA GLU A 176 12.14 -37.35 -18.31
C GLU A 176 12.97 -36.10 -17.96
N PHE A 177 13.80 -35.61 -18.90
CA PHE A 177 14.69 -34.45 -18.70
C PHE A 177 14.26 -33.20 -19.51
N SER A 178 13.24 -33.33 -20.36
CA SER A 178 12.91 -32.24 -21.30
C SER A 178 11.44 -31.85 -21.22
N LYS A 179 11.19 -30.62 -20.77
CA LYS A 179 9.87 -30.03 -20.61
C LYS A 179 9.83 -28.65 -21.25
N PHE A 180 8.78 -28.39 -22.02
CA PHE A 180 8.49 -27.08 -22.58
C PHE A 180 7.16 -26.56 -21.99
N GLU A 181 7.13 -25.32 -21.53
CA GLU A 181 5.99 -24.68 -20.93
C GLU A 181 5.72 -23.33 -21.59
N ILE A 182 4.45 -23.06 -21.85
CA ILE A 182 3.94 -21.74 -22.26
C ILE A 182 2.95 -21.30 -21.19
N ALA A 183 3.10 -20.06 -20.72
CA ALA A 183 2.15 -19.43 -19.82
C ALA A 183 1.66 -18.09 -20.40
N ALA A 184 0.34 -17.96 -20.53
CA ALA A 184 -0.34 -16.73 -20.90
C ALA A 184 -1.03 -16.16 -19.68
N GLY A 185 -0.69 -14.94 -19.30
CA GLY A 185 -1.21 -14.27 -18.10
C GLY A 185 -1.91 -12.96 -18.42
N CYS A 186 -2.76 -12.53 -17.51
CA CYS A 186 -3.42 -11.24 -17.54
C CYS A 186 -3.49 -10.67 -16.11
N THR A 187 -2.76 -9.59 -15.87
CA THR A 187 -2.83 -8.83 -14.62
C THR A 187 -3.97 -7.83 -14.72
N ASN A 188 -4.73 -7.66 -13.62
CA ASN A 188 -5.90 -6.79 -13.55
C ASN A 188 -6.93 -7.12 -14.64
N ALA A 189 -7.33 -8.40 -14.72
CA ALA A 189 -8.13 -8.95 -15.83
C ALA A 189 -9.46 -8.22 -16.07
N TYR A 190 -10.07 -7.59 -15.06
CA TYR A 190 -11.27 -6.78 -15.21
C TYR A 190 -10.98 -5.27 -15.35
N ASN A 191 -9.71 -4.88 -15.56
CA ASN A 191 -9.28 -3.50 -15.83
C ASN A 191 -9.78 -2.46 -14.81
N ARG A 192 -9.74 -2.79 -13.52
CA ARG A 192 -10.16 -1.85 -12.48
C ARG A 192 -9.14 -0.71 -12.34
N ALA A 193 -9.64 0.51 -12.37
CA ALA A 193 -8.86 1.72 -12.07
C ALA A 193 -8.63 1.85 -10.55
N ASN A 194 -7.70 1.07 -10.00
CA ASN A 194 -7.30 1.17 -8.60
C ASN A 194 -6.51 2.45 -8.38
N VAL A 195 -6.90 3.24 -7.38
CA VAL A 195 -6.21 4.49 -7.05
C VAL A 195 -4.86 4.18 -6.42
N PHE A 196 -3.80 4.83 -6.95
CA PHE A 196 -2.48 4.80 -6.35
C PHE A 196 -2.31 5.98 -5.38
N TYR A 197 -2.53 7.21 -5.88
CA TYR A 197 -2.56 8.42 -5.06
C TYR A 197 -3.34 9.53 -5.77
N PHE A 198 -3.59 10.63 -5.05
CA PHE A 198 -4.11 11.87 -5.62
C PHE A 198 -2.97 12.87 -5.81
N ASP A 199 -2.75 13.30 -7.04
CA ASP A 199 -1.91 14.45 -7.34
C ASP A 199 -2.66 15.70 -6.85
N ARG A 200 -2.14 16.32 -5.80
CA ARG A 200 -2.77 17.43 -5.10
C ARG A 200 -2.69 18.74 -5.88
N VAL A 201 -1.60 18.91 -6.64
CA VAL A 201 -1.37 20.12 -7.44
C VAL A 201 -2.21 20.09 -8.70
N ALA A 202 -2.22 18.96 -9.40
CA ALA A 202 -2.98 18.82 -10.64
C ALA A 202 -4.46 18.42 -10.42
N TYR A 203 -4.89 18.22 -9.18
CA TYR A 203 -6.23 17.70 -8.81
C TYR A 203 -6.60 16.43 -9.57
N LYS A 204 -5.63 15.56 -9.77
CA LYS A 204 -5.78 14.39 -10.62
C LYS A 204 -5.60 13.09 -9.84
N ARG A 205 -6.49 12.14 -10.11
CA ARG A 205 -6.33 10.78 -9.62
C ARG A 205 -5.30 10.04 -10.46
N VAL A 206 -4.27 9.49 -9.81
CA VAL A 206 -3.29 8.61 -10.44
C VAL A 206 -3.66 7.16 -10.10
N ASN A 207 -3.87 6.35 -11.12
CA ASN A 207 -4.25 4.96 -10.97
C ASN A 207 -3.02 4.04 -11.06
N GLN A 208 -3.15 2.87 -10.47
CA GLN A 208 -2.22 1.77 -10.64
C GLN A 208 -2.33 1.16 -12.05
N LEU A 209 -1.56 0.10 -12.29
CA LEU A 209 -1.49 -0.56 -13.60
C LEU A 209 -2.88 -0.98 -14.12
N PRO A 210 -3.20 -0.67 -15.39
CA PRO A 210 -4.40 -1.15 -16.07
C PRO A 210 -4.29 -2.66 -16.34
N ILE A 211 -5.18 -3.19 -17.16
CA ILE A 211 -5.05 -4.54 -17.68
C ILE A 211 -3.72 -4.72 -18.42
N MET A 212 -2.99 -5.77 -18.05
CA MET A 212 -1.68 -6.08 -18.65
C MET A 212 -1.61 -7.55 -19.01
N PRO A 213 -1.64 -7.91 -20.31
CA PRO A 213 -1.36 -9.26 -20.76
C PRO A 213 0.14 -9.56 -20.65
N SER A 214 0.48 -10.81 -20.42
CA SER A 214 1.85 -11.33 -20.42
C SER A 214 1.91 -12.70 -21.09
N LEU A 215 3.05 -12.99 -21.71
CA LEU A 215 3.34 -14.29 -22.30
C LEU A 215 4.75 -14.69 -21.87
N SER A 216 4.90 -15.89 -21.40
CA SER A 216 6.21 -16.48 -21.05
C SER A 216 6.36 -17.87 -21.63
N MET A 217 7.59 -18.24 -21.95
CA MET A 217 7.98 -19.56 -22.43
C MET A 217 9.18 -20.04 -21.61
N ASN A 218 9.14 -21.27 -21.18
CA ASN A 218 10.21 -21.89 -20.41
C ASN A 218 10.53 -23.26 -21.02
N TYR A 219 11.81 -23.54 -21.22
CA TYR A 219 12.30 -24.83 -21.66
C TYR A 219 13.34 -25.31 -20.67
N SER A 220 13.13 -26.48 -20.11
CA SER A 220 14.08 -27.18 -19.23
C SER A 220 14.57 -28.45 -19.91
N PHE A 221 15.87 -28.74 -19.76
CA PHE A 221 16.54 -29.92 -20.33
C PHE A 221 17.57 -30.48 -19.34
#